data_aeb26770c0655cc84a883ebf95dca815
#
_entry.id   aeb26770c0655cc84a883ebf95dca815
#
_cell.length_a   1.000
_cell.length_b   1.000
_cell.length_c   1.000
_cell.angle_alpha   90.00
_cell.angle_beta   90.00
_cell.angle_gamma   90.00
#
_symmetry.space_group_name_H-M   'P 1'
#
loop_
_entity.id
_entity.type
_entity.pdbx_description
1 polymer ?
#
loop_
_entity_poly.entity_id
_entity_poly.type
_entity_poly.pdbx_seq_one_letter_code
_entity_poly.pdbx_strand_id
1 'polypeptide(L)'
;PIRLKMGQQTAGKTFLNLFAYTCSASVHAALGGAIETVSVDLSNTYLNWGKRNFALNGIAETHHHFIEADVMAWLGQCQEKFDVIFIDPPTFSNSKKMQDVFDVQRDHVELITLAMRLLNPNGICYFSTNFRRFQLDEDSMRYLQLKEISPGTIGFDYKRNMRIHRCWQVSPKEQ
;
A
#
# COMPACT_ATOMS: atom_id res chain seq x y z
N PRO A 1 -11.67 1.53 -7.97
CA PRO A 1 -12.49 1.84 -6.78
C PRO A 1 -11.65 2.08 -5.53
N ILE A 2 -10.70 1.18 -5.14
CA ILE A 2 -9.91 1.37 -3.90
C ILE A 2 -9.11 2.68 -3.89
N ARG A 3 -8.47 3.05 -5.01
CA ARG A 3 -7.68 4.29 -5.11
C ARG A 3 -8.54 5.53 -4.89
N LEU A 4 -9.75 5.57 -5.46
CA LEU A 4 -10.71 6.66 -5.22
C LEU A 4 -11.12 6.73 -3.74
N LYS A 5 -11.42 5.58 -3.13
CA LYS A 5 -11.77 5.51 -1.71
C LYS A 5 -10.64 6.04 -0.83
N MET A 6 -9.39 5.65 -1.09
CA MET A 6 -8.23 6.15 -0.37
C MET A 6 -8.07 7.67 -0.57
N GLY A 7 -8.14 8.14 -1.82
CA GLY A 7 -8.05 9.58 -2.11
C GLY A 7 -9.06 10.42 -1.34
N GLN A 8 -10.31 9.94 -1.18
CA GLN A 8 -11.33 10.62 -0.38
C GLN A 8 -11.01 10.70 1.12
N GLN A 9 -10.08 9.88 1.60
CA GLN A 9 -9.72 9.77 3.03
C GLN A 9 -8.38 10.44 3.37
N THR A 10 -7.68 11.00 2.38
CA THR A 10 -6.32 11.52 2.55
C THR A 10 -6.22 13.03 2.73
N ALA A 11 -7.35 13.76 2.69
CA ALA A 11 -7.33 15.22 2.89
C ALA A 11 -6.70 15.60 4.23
N GLY A 12 -5.62 16.39 4.17
CA GLY A 12 -4.85 16.82 5.35
C GLY A 12 -4.03 15.71 6.03
N LYS A 13 -3.81 14.58 5.37
CA LYS A 13 -3.15 13.40 5.93
C LYS A 13 -1.86 13.04 5.20
N THR A 14 -1.02 12.25 5.88
CA THR A 14 0.15 11.62 5.30
C THR A 14 -0.20 10.24 4.72
N PHE A 15 0.37 9.91 3.57
CA PHE A 15 0.06 8.67 2.83
C PHE A 15 1.34 7.89 2.48
N LEU A 16 1.38 6.62 2.84
CA LEU A 16 2.46 5.69 2.47
C LEU A 16 1.95 4.67 1.44
N ASN A 17 2.68 4.54 0.34
CA ASN A 17 2.43 3.59 -0.74
C ASN A 17 3.58 2.59 -0.84
N LEU A 18 3.36 1.36 -0.45
CA LEU A 18 4.34 0.27 -0.49
C LEU A 18 4.11 -0.61 -1.72
N PHE A 19 5.19 -0.99 -2.40
CA PHE A 19 5.17 -1.60 -3.73
C PHE A 19 4.46 -0.67 -4.73
N ALA A 20 4.94 0.57 -4.76
CA ALA A 20 4.20 1.70 -5.34
C ALA A 20 4.00 1.61 -6.86
N TYR A 21 4.79 0.79 -7.57
CA TYR A 21 4.74 0.64 -9.03
C TYR A 21 4.80 2.03 -9.69
N THR A 22 3.84 2.36 -10.55
CA THR A 22 3.76 3.68 -11.20
C THR A 22 3.11 4.75 -10.34
N CYS A 23 3.03 4.56 -9.03
CA CYS A 23 2.53 5.48 -8.00
C CYS A 23 1.10 5.99 -8.23
N SER A 24 0.26 5.25 -8.94
CA SER A 24 -1.12 5.70 -9.22
C SER A 24 -1.96 5.86 -7.93
N ALA A 25 -1.72 5.07 -6.89
CA ALA A 25 -2.37 5.26 -5.59
C ALA A 25 -1.94 6.56 -4.93
N SER A 26 -0.65 6.91 -5.00
CA SER A 26 -0.10 8.17 -4.47
C SER A 26 -0.64 9.39 -5.21
N VAL A 27 -0.82 9.31 -6.55
CA VAL A 27 -1.50 10.36 -7.34
C VAL A 27 -2.92 10.59 -6.83
N HIS A 28 -3.69 9.53 -6.61
CA HIS A 28 -5.05 9.64 -6.06
C HIS A 28 -5.05 10.24 -4.65
N ALA A 29 -4.08 9.88 -3.81
CA ALA A 29 -3.94 10.45 -2.48
C ALA A 29 -3.61 11.94 -2.52
N ALA A 30 -2.65 12.34 -3.36
CA ALA A 30 -2.28 13.75 -3.54
C ALA A 30 -3.44 14.58 -4.09
N LEU A 31 -4.15 14.10 -5.12
CA LEU A 31 -5.37 14.76 -5.64
C LEU A 31 -6.49 14.82 -4.60
N GLY A 32 -6.54 13.87 -3.66
CA GLY A 32 -7.45 13.84 -2.53
C GLY A 32 -7.07 14.80 -1.39
N GLY A 33 -5.97 15.54 -1.52
CA GLY A 33 -5.50 16.52 -0.56
C GLY A 33 -4.56 15.97 0.51
N ALA A 34 -3.87 14.85 0.24
CA ALA A 34 -2.77 14.42 1.10
C ALA A 34 -1.72 15.52 1.20
N ILE A 35 -1.31 15.83 2.43
CA ILE A 35 -0.25 16.83 2.69
C ILE A 35 1.14 16.31 2.36
N GLU A 36 1.29 14.99 2.38
CA GLU A 36 2.53 14.29 2.05
C GLU A 36 2.23 12.89 1.53
N THR A 37 2.98 12.44 0.54
CA THR A 37 2.97 11.04 0.11
C THR A 37 4.39 10.49 0.02
N VAL A 38 4.58 9.27 0.52
CA VAL A 38 5.83 8.52 0.37
C VAL A 38 5.52 7.27 -0.46
N SER A 39 6.23 7.10 -1.57
CA SER A 39 6.10 5.96 -2.48
C SER A 39 7.38 5.15 -2.45
N VAL A 40 7.30 3.90 -2.02
CA VAL A 40 8.45 2.99 -1.93
C VAL A 40 8.29 1.87 -2.95
N ASP A 41 9.30 1.70 -3.80
CA ASP A 41 9.37 0.61 -4.77
C ASP A 41 10.83 0.25 -5.06
N LEU A 42 11.07 -1.00 -5.41
CA LEU A 42 12.42 -1.49 -5.76
C LEU A 42 12.88 -0.99 -7.13
N SER A 43 11.96 -0.59 -8.00
CA SER A 43 12.21 -0.21 -9.38
C SER A 43 12.24 1.30 -9.57
N ASN A 44 13.44 1.85 -9.76
CA ASN A 44 13.61 3.25 -10.14
C ASN A 44 12.86 3.60 -11.45
N THR A 45 12.78 2.66 -12.38
CA THR A 45 12.01 2.86 -13.63
C THR A 45 10.53 3.14 -13.34
N TYR A 46 9.93 2.40 -12.44
CA TYR A 46 8.53 2.62 -12.05
C TYR A 46 8.34 3.91 -11.26
N LEU A 47 9.26 4.23 -10.35
CA LEU A 47 9.22 5.49 -9.61
C LEU A 47 9.37 6.70 -10.52
N ASN A 48 10.25 6.65 -11.53
CA ASN A 48 10.37 7.70 -12.54
C ASN A 48 9.08 7.83 -13.37
N TRP A 49 8.39 6.72 -13.62
CA TRP A 49 7.06 6.77 -14.24
C TRP A 49 6.04 7.41 -13.28
N GLY A 50 6.13 7.10 -12.00
CA GLY A 50 5.33 7.74 -10.95
C GLY A 50 5.48 9.27 -10.96
N LYS A 51 6.71 9.79 -11.01
CA LYS A 51 6.99 11.23 -11.11
C LYS A 51 6.32 11.86 -12.34
N ARG A 52 6.37 11.18 -13.50
CA ARG A 52 5.66 11.64 -14.71
C ARG A 52 4.14 11.67 -14.50
N ASN A 53 3.58 10.69 -13.79
CA ASN A 53 2.16 10.67 -13.47
C ASN A 53 1.77 11.83 -12.55
N PHE A 54 2.61 12.21 -11.59
CA PHE A 54 2.42 13.41 -10.78
C PHE A 54 2.43 14.67 -11.64
N ALA A 55 3.43 14.84 -12.48
CA ALA A 55 3.55 15.99 -13.39
C ALA A 55 2.34 16.11 -14.35
N LEU A 56 1.87 14.99 -14.91
CA LEU A 56 0.70 14.94 -15.79
C LEU A 56 -0.60 15.36 -15.08
N ASN A 57 -0.67 15.21 -13.77
CA ASN A 57 -1.79 15.65 -12.94
C ASN A 57 -1.58 17.03 -12.30
N GLY A 58 -0.51 17.76 -12.67
CA GLY A 58 -0.23 19.09 -12.14
C GLY A 58 0.19 19.10 -10.66
N ILE A 59 0.68 17.97 -10.14
CA ILE A 59 1.09 17.83 -8.75
C ILE A 59 2.59 18.10 -8.66
N ALA A 60 2.98 19.10 -7.85
CA ALA A 60 4.38 19.39 -7.55
C ALA A 60 4.98 18.34 -6.61
N GLU A 61 6.25 17.98 -6.82
CA GLU A 61 6.93 16.94 -6.01
C GLU A 61 7.35 17.42 -4.60
N THR A 62 7.09 18.66 -4.21
CA THR A 62 7.64 19.30 -3.00
C THR A 62 7.39 18.52 -1.70
N HIS A 63 6.24 17.84 -1.61
CA HIS A 63 5.84 17.03 -0.44
C HIS A 63 5.53 15.58 -0.83
N HIS A 64 6.08 15.15 -1.96
CA HIS A 64 5.82 13.81 -2.49
C HIS A 64 7.15 13.11 -2.77
N HIS A 65 7.43 12.05 -2.01
CA HIS A 65 8.72 11.38 -1.99
C HIS A 65 8.65 10.03 -2.73
N PHE A 66 9.71 9.74 -3.50
CA PHE A 66 9.85 8.51 -4.28
C PHE A 66 11.14 7.82 -3.84
N ILE A 67 11.02 6.69 -3.18
CA ILE A 67 12.14 6.00 -2.53
C ILE A 67 12.40 4.67 -3.23
N GLU A 68 13.57 4.54 -3.88
CA GLU A 68 14.05 3.27 -4.42
C GLU A 68 14.61 2.42 -3.29
N ALA A 69 13.86 1.42 -2.84
CA ALA A 69 14.28 0.53 -1.78
C ALA A 69 13.55 -0.82 -1.83
N ASP A 70 14.15 -1.85 -1.23
CA ASP A 70 13.44 -3.05 -0.82
C ASP A 70 12.45 -2.69 0.29
N VAL A 71 11.18 -2.99 0.08
CA VAL A 71 10.10 -2.57 0.99
C VAL A 71 10.26 -3.18 2.39
N MET A 72 10.65 -4.45 2.50
CA MET A 72 10.82 -5.11 3.80
C MET A 72 11.99 -4.50 4.57
N ALA A 73 13.12 -4.29 3.91
CA ALA A 73 14.29 -3.66 4.49
C ALA A 73 14.00 -2.20 4.90
N TRP A 74 13.31 -1.44 4.05
CA TRP A 74 12.92 -0.06 4.32
C TRP A 74 11.99 0.05 5.53
N LEU A 75 10.96 -0.81 5.61
CA LEU A 75 10.04 -0.85 6.75
C LEU A 75 10.76 -1.15 8.07
N GLY A 76 11.79 -1.98 8.04
CA GLY A 76 12.60 -2.30 9.21
C GLY A 76 13.36 -1.08 9.80
N GLN A 77 13.65 -0.08 8.97
CA GLN A 77 14.48 1.08 9.35
C GLN A 77 13.66 2.37 9.51
N CYS A 78 12.50 2.46 8.86
CA CYS A 78 11.67 3.66 8.89
C CYS A 78 11.11 3.93 10.29
N GLN A 79 11.15 5.21 10.70
CA GLN A 79 10.63 5.71 11.98
C GLN A 79 9.45 6.68 11.78
N GLU A 80 9.21 7.10 10.55
CA GLU A 80 8.12 8.01 10.22
C GLU A 80 6.76 7.36 10.43
N LYS A 81 5.74 8.17 10.66
CA LYS A 81 4.37 7.72 10.88
C LYS A 81 3.43 8.26 9.81
N PHE A 82 2.45 7.45 9.46
CA PHE A 82 1.51 7.76 8.39
C PHE A 82 0.06 7.56 8.85
N ASP A 83 -0.85 8.36 8.30
CA ASP A 83 -2.28 8.27 8.59
C ASP A 83 -2.98 7.21 7.72
N VAL A 84 -2.50 7.06 6.48
CA VAL A 84 -3.02 6.08 5.55
C VAL A 84 -1.86 5.31 4.92
N ILE A 85 -1.90 3.99 5.01
CA ILE A 85 -0.90 3.10 4.41
C ILE A 85 -1.59 2.21 3.36
N PHE A 86 -1.02 2.11 2.18
CA PHE A 86 -1.46 1.18 1.14
C PHE A 86 -0.36 0.20 0.80
N ILE A 87 -0.70 -1.09 0.80
CA ILE A 87 0.21 -2.21 0.55
C ILE A 87 -0.39 -3.06 -0.57
N ASP A 88 0.27 -3.11 -1.73
CA ASP A 88 -0.16 -3.92 -2.89
C ASP A 88 1.02 -4.72 -3.44
N PRO A 89 1.50 -5.74 -2.71
CA PRO A 89 2.70 -6.48 -3.06
C PRO A 89 2.49 -7.37 -4.29
N PRO A 90 3.57 -7.65 -5.03
CA PRO A 90 3.55 -8.71 -6.04
C PRO A 90 3.29 -10.07 -5.36
N THR A 91 2.74 -11.03 -6.12
CA THR A 91 2.59 -12.40 -5.63
C THR A 91 3.94 -13.00 -5.23
N PHE A 92 4.96 -12.69 -6.03
CA PHE A 92 6.33 -13.18 -5.85
C PHE A 92 7.34 -12.18 -6.43
N SER A 93 8.48 -12.01 -5.78
CA SER A 93 9.59 -11.19 -6.28
C SER A 93 10.94 -11.82 -5.91
N ASN A 94 11.83 -11.92 -6.90
CA ASN A 94 13.18 -12.48 -6.76
C ASN A 94 14.26 -11.54 -7.35
N SER A 95 14.09 -10.25 -7.26
CA SER A 95 15.03 -9.28 -7.80
C SER A 95 16.41 -9.42 -7.13
N LYS A 96 17.50 -9.28 -7.93
CA LYS A 96 18.88 -9.24 -7.43
C LYS A 96 19.15 -8.06 -6.46
N LYS A 97 18.26 -7.08 -6.41
CA LYS A 97 18.33 -5.92 -5.50
C LYS A 97 17.72 -6.21 -4.13
N MET A 98 17.07 -7.36 -3.94
CA MET A 98 16.48 -7.77 -2.67
C MET A 98 17.48 -8.59 -1.87
N GLN A 99 17.39 -8.51 -0.55
CA GLN A 99 18.18 -9.39 0.35
C GLN A 99 17.65 -10.81 0.29
N ASP A 100 16.33 -10.97 0.25
CA ASP A 100 15.65 -12.26 0.19
C ASP A 100 14.52 -12.25 -0.85
N VAL A 101 14.11 -13.45 -1.26
CA VAL A 101 12.95 -13.65 -2.13
C VAL A 101 11.68 -13.34 -1.35
N PHE A 102 10.84 -12.45 -1.89
CA PHE A 102 9.53 -12.14 -1.33
C PHE A 102 8.44 -13.06 -1.91
N ASP A 103 7.61 -13.61 -1.04
CA ASP A 103 6.40 -14.36 -1.36
C ASP A 103 5.24 -13.85 -0.49
N VAL A 104 4.17 -13.36 -1.12
CA VAL A 104 3.06 -12.71 -0.40
C VAL A 104 2.37 -13.67 0.57
N GLN A 105 2.25 -14.96 0.22
CA GLN A 105 1.61 -15.93 1.12
C GLN A 105 2.44 -16.20 2.37
N ARG A 106 3.76 -16.25 2.23
CA ARG A 106 4.69 -16.49 3.34
C ARG A 106 4.89 -15.23 4.20
N ASP A 107 5.05 -14.07 3.54
CA ASP A 107 5.64 -12.89 4.16
C ASP A 107 4.59 -11.83 4.58
N HIS A 108 3.30 -12.04 4.26
CA HIS A 108 2.27 -11.00 4.50
C HIS A 108 2.10 -10.63 5.98
N VAL A 109 2.26 -11.57 6.91
CA VAL A 109 2.12 -11.29 8.35
C VAL A 109 3.22 -10.32 8.81
N GLU A 110 4.47 -10.59 8.43
CA GLU A 110 5.60 -9.71 8.75
C GLU A 110 5.44 -8.35 8.07
N LEU A 111 5.11 -8.32 6.78
CA LEU A 111 4.87 -7.12 6.01
C LEU A 111 3.80 -6.21 6.65
N ILE A 112 2.64 -6.77 6.98
CA ILE A 112 1.55 -6.03 7.63
C ILE A 112 1.99 -5.56 9.02
N THR A 113 2.64 -6.41 9.81
CA THR A 113 3.10 -6.06 11.16
C THR A 113 4.09 -4.91 11.13
N LEU A 114 5.06 -4.92 10.23
CA LEU A 114 6.02 -3.83 10.06
C LEU A 114 5.34 -2.53 9.63
N ALA A 115 4.42 -2.60 8.66
CA ALA A 115 3.66 -1.44 8.21
C ALA A 115 2.79 -0.85 9.33
N MET A 116 2.13 -1.70 10.14
CA MET A 116 1.30 -1.24 11.27
C MET A 116 2.10 -0.51 12.34
N ARG A 117 3.40 -0.77 12.48
CA ARG A 117 4.29 0.01 13.36
C ARG A 117 4.42 1.47 12.92
N LEU A 118 4.24 1.75 11.63
CA LEU A 118 4.32 3.09 11.05
C LEU A 118 2.96 3.80 10.99
N LEU A 119 1.89 3.16 11.45
CA LEU A 119 0.56 3.75 11.44
C LEU A 119 0.38 4.74 12.60
N ASN A 120 -0.15 5.92 12.30
CA ASN A 120 -0.57 6.90 13.32
C ASN A 120 -1.76 6.35 14.13
N PRO A 121 -1.97 6.83 15.37
CA PRO A 121 -3.23 6.60 16.08
C PRO A 121 -4.42 7.05 15.19
N ASN A 122 -5.47 6.22 15.12
CA ASN A 122 -6.63 6.41 14.23
C ASN A 122 -6.32 6.37 12.72
N GLY A 123 -5.12 5.96 12.34
CA GLY A 123 -4.75 5.70 10.96
C GLY A 123 -5.38 4.42 10.42
N ILE A 124 -5.28 4.23 9.11
CA ILE A 124 -5.83 3.07 8.42
C ILE A 124 -4.82 2.47 7.44
N CYS A 125 -4.70 1.16 7.47
CA CYS A 125 -3.90 0.42 6.51
C CYS A 125 -4.80 -0.36 5.56
N TYR A 126 -4.49 -0.35 4.28
CA TYR A 126 -5.11 -1.16 3.24
C TYR A 126 -4.09 -2.15 2.72
N PHE A 127 -4.41 -3.43 2.83
CA PHE A 127 -3.63 -4.51 2.23
C PHE A 127 -4.41 -5.10 1.07
N SER A 128 -3.82 -5.17 -0.11
CA SER A 128 -4.41 -5.79 -1.29
C SER A 128 -3.51 -6.83 -1.91
N THR A 129 -4.08 -7.78 -2.61
CA THR A 129 -3.34 -8.77 -3.39
C THR A 129 -4.17 -9.29 -4.56
N ASN A 130 -3.51 -9.61 -5.66
CA ASN A 130 -4.10 -10.27 -6.83
C ASN A 130 -3.80 -11.78 -6.84
N PHE A 131 -3.19 -12.33 -5.80
CA PHE A 131 -2.95 -13.76 -5.69
C PHE A 131 -4.24 -14.51 -5.39
N ARG A 132 -4.78 -15.23 -6.36
CA ARG A 132 -6.10 -15.87 -6.30
C ARG A 132 -6.27 -16.91 -5.18
N ARG A 133 -5.16 -17.54 -4.75
CA ARG A 133 -5.14 -18.57 -3.71
C ARG A 133 -4.70 -18.04 -2.35
N PHE A 134 -4.57 -16.72 -2.22
CA PHE A 134 -4.12 -16.09 -1.00
C PHE A 134 -5.05 -16.42 0.17
N GLN A 135 -4.45 -16.76 1.29
CA GLN A 135 -5.12 -16.98 2.57
C GLN A 135 -4.48 -16.07 3.62
N LEU A 136 -5.28 -15.15 4.14
CA LEU A 136 -4.84 -14.26 5.21
C LEU A 136 -4.68 -15.07 6.51
N ASP A 137 -3.54 -15.00 7.15
CA ASP A 137 -3.30 -15.61 8.46
C ASP A 137 -3.85 -14.70 9.57
N GLU A 138 -5.16 -14.78 9.79
CA GLU A 138 -5.86 -13.99 10.81
C GLU A 138 -5.42 -14.40 12.23
N ASP A 139 -5.02 -15.65 12.42
CA ASP A 139 -4.61 -16.18 13.73
C ASP A 139 -3.34 -15.50 14.23
N SER A 140 -2.35 -15.31 13.36
CA SER A 140 -1.11 -14.60 13.69
C SER A 140 -1.30 -13.10 13.91
N MET A 141 -2.43 -12.55 13.45
CA MET A 141 -2.75 -11.11 13.53
C MET A 141 -3.99 -10.82 14.40
N ARG A 142 -4.29 -11.65 15.40
CA ARG A 142 -5.48 -11.50 16.28
C ARG A 142 -5.53 -10.18 17.06
N TYR A 143 -4.42 -9.48 17.18
CA TYR A 143 -4.32 -8.16 17.81
C TYR A 143 -4.76 -7.01 16.89
N LEU A 144 -5.02 -7.30 15.61
CA LEU A 144 -5.52 -6.36 14.62
C LEU A 144 -7.00 -6.60 14.32
N GLN A 145 -7.69 -5.55 13.95
CA GLN A 145 -8.99 -5.62 13.31
C GLN A 145 -8.78 -5.78 11.80
N LEU A 146 -9.20 -6.91 11.25
CA LEU A 146 -9.07 -7.28 9.85
C LEU A 146 -10.46 -7.31 9.21
N LYS A 147 -10.73 -6.38 8.29
CA LYS A 147 -12.02 -6.28 7.60
C LYS A 147 -11.81 -6.46 6.11
N GLU A 148 -12.27 -7.55 5.53
CA GLU A 148 -12.26 -7.72 4.08
C GLU A 148 -13.26 -6.77 3.42
N ILE A 149 -12.77 -6.01 2.43
CA ILE A 149 -13.54 -5.02 1.68
C ILE A 149 -13.52 -5.28 0.17
N SER A 150 -13.06 -6.46 -0.24
CA SER A 150 -12.86 -6.86 -1.64
C SER A 150 -14.04 -6.51 -2.57
N PRO A 151 -15.31 -6.80 -2.22
CA PRO A 151 -16.43 -6.52 -3.12
C PRO A 151 -16.57 -5.04 -3.49
N GLY A 152 -16.24 -4.13 -2.58
CA GLY A 152 -16.30 -2.68 -2.79
C GLY A 152 -15.09 -2.11 -3.53
N THR A 153 -14.05 -2.92 -3.77
CA THR A 153 -12.80 -2.48 -4.39
C THR A 153 -12.63 -2.97 -5.84
N ILE A 154 -13.52 -3.84 -6.30
CA ILE A 154 -13.50 -4.40 -7.66
C ILE A 154 -14.30 -3.48 -8.58
N GLY A 155 -13.67 -3.06 -9.69
CA GLY A 155 -14.31 -2.25 -10.72
C GLY A 155 -15.46 -3.00 -11.42
N PHE A 156 -16.41 -2.24 -11.96
CA PHE A 156 -17.58 -2.81 -12.65
C PHE A 156 -17.19 -3.81 -13.75
N ASP A 157 -16.15 -3.50 -14.52
CA ASP A 157 -15.65 -4.32 -15.63
C ASP A 157 -15.13 -5.69 -15.19
N TYR A 158 -14.76 -5.84 -13.90
CA TYR A 158 -14.20 -7.06 -13.33
C TYR A 158 -15.17 -7.84 -12.46
N LYS A 159 -16.44 -7.43 -12.35
CA LYS A 159 -17.45 -8.10 -11.51
C LYS A 159 -17.69 -9.57 -11.87
N ARG A 160 -17.34 -9.99 -13.09
CA ARG A 160 -17.44 -11.39 -13.54
C ARG A 160 -16.43 -12.31 -12.86
N ASN A 161 -15.36 -11.75 -12.28
CA ASN A 161 -14.31 -12.52 -11.61
C ASN A 161 -13.88 -11.84 -10.30
N MET A 162 -14.67 -12.06 -9.26
CA MET A 162 -14.45 -11.47 -7.92
C MET A 162 -13.14 -11.91 -7.24
N ARG A 163 -12.46 -12.95 -7.78
CA ARG A 163 -11.21 -13.46 -7.20
C ARG A 163 -9.95 -12.85 -7.81
N ILE A 164 -10.06 -11.88 -8.70
CA ILE A 164 -8.90 -11.24 -9.32
C ILE A 164 -8.15 -10.32 -8.38
N HIS A 165 -8.81 -9.86 -7.32
CA HIS A 165 -8.29 -8.91 -6.36
C HIS A 165 -9.00 -9.09 -5.02
N ARG A 166 -8.21 -9.12 -3.95
CA ARG A 166 -8.72 -9.09 -2.59
C ARG A 166 -8.11 -7.91 -1.84
N CYS A 167 -8.88 -7.32 -0.95
CA CYS A 167 -8.45 -6.15 -0.19
C CYS A 167 -9.01 -6.18 1.23
N TRP A 168 -8.16 -5.87 2.19
CA TRP A 168 -8.51 -5.74 3.61
C TRP A 168 -8.20 -4.34 4.10
N GLN A 169 -9.04 -3.87 4.96
CA GLN A 169 -8.81 -2.74 5.83
C GLN A 169 -8.26 -3.29 7.15
N VAL A 170 -7.12 -2.78 7.57
CA VAL A 170 -6.40 -3.23 8.77
C VAL A 170 -6.26 -2.04 9.72
N SER A 171 -6.61 -2.22 10.97
CA SER A 171 -6.45 -1.22 12.03
C SER A 171 -6.13 -1.90 13.36
N PRO A 172 -5.56 -1.17 14.35
CA PRO A 172 -5.48 -1.69 15.71
C PRO A 172 -6.88 -2.05 16.24
N LYS A 173 -6.98 -3.09 17.05
CA LYS A 173 -8.21 -3.31 17.83
C LYS A 173 -8.38 -2.21 18.86
N GLU A 174 -9.57 -1.67 18.95
CA GLU A 174 -9.95 -0.81 20.08
C GLU A 174 -9.82 -1.63 21.37
N GLN A 175 -9.13 -1.06 22.35
CA GLN A 175 -8.97 -1.66 23.69
C GLN A 175 -10.27 -1.49 24.48
#